data_06207ffa404991a67b6dd6bb1a03b0b4
#
_entry.id   06207ffa404991a67b6dd6bb1a03b0b4
#
_cell.length_a   1.000
_cell.length_b   1.000
_cell.length_c   1.000
_cell.angle_alpha   90.00
_cell.angle_beta   90.00
_cell.angle_gamma   90.00
#
_symmetry.space_group_name_H-M   'P 1'
#
loop_
_entity.id
_entity.type
_entity.pdbx_description
1 polymer ?
#
loop_
_entity_poly.entity_id
_entity_poly.type
_entity_poly.pdbx_seq_one_letter_code
_entity_poly.pdbx_strand_id
1 'polypeptide(L)'
;NKIEIKSFIDSFLSKKEFRIILTGAGTSAFAGEVCEPYLTSLLNKRVEAIATTDLVASPKSYFIKDIPTLLVSFARSGNSPESVHAVNLATQLVDDLYQVVITCNENGKLAKNTVNDEKSLLLLMPPQTNDLGFAMTSSFTTMVLNAMAVFNINNIENFSSDVDKLSNSVNDFIENNIEKVTSLANEDFERIVYLGSSTSKGIARESALKVLELTAGKVNASYDTPLGFRHGPKSVVDDETVSVIYISNDEYTRQYDLDLAKEMLAHKKNDKVVIVGDNIEEDILNKADYVFNVENINYNVENKVLLPLQQIIFGQMLSFLKSVNLGITPDNPCPTGEVNRVVQGVILHELV
;
A
#
# COMPACT_ATOMS: atom_id res chain seq x y z
N ASN A 1 -21.78 -5.17 12.20
CA ASN A 1 -20.88 -5.52 13.33
C ASN A 1 -20.13 -4.36 14.00
N LYS A 2 -20.62 -3.10 13.84
CA LYS A 2 -19.98 -1.90 14.41
C LYS A 2 -19.72 -2.04 15.93
N ILE A 3 -20.70 -2.56 16.67
CA ILE A 3 -20.62 -2.70 18.16
C ILE A 3 -19.52 -3.67 18.56
N GLU A 4 -19.43 -4.80 17.91
CA GLU A 4 -18.42 -5.83 18.18
C GLU A 4 -17.00 -5.32 17.85
N ILE A 5 -16.81 -4.75 16.65
CA ILE A 5 -15.53 -4.15 16.24
C ILE A 5 -15.09 -3.09 17.24
N LYS A 6 -16.02 -2.18 17.59
CA LYS A 6 -15.75 -1.11 18.56
C LYS A 6 -15.33 -1.69 19.92
N SER A 7 -16.09 -2.65 20.44
CA SER A 7 -15.81 -3.27 21.74
C SER A 7 -14.42 -3.93 21.76
N PHE A 8 -14.08 -4.64 20.70
CA PHE A 8 -12.78 -5.30 20.55
C PHE A 8 -11.63 -4.28 20.53
N ILE A 9 -11.73 -3.26 19.68
CA ILE A 9 -10.70 -2.24 19.54
C ILE A 9 -10.55 -1.41 20.81
N ASP A 10 -11.66 -0.95 21.41
CA ASP A 10 -11.63 -0.18 22.65
C ASP A 10 -11.01 -1.00 23.81
N SER A 11 -11.32 -2.29 23.89
CA SER A 11 -10.72 -3.19 24.88
C SER A 11 -9.20 -3.25 24.76
N PHE A 12 -8.68 -3.38 23.54
CA PHE A 12 -7.24 -3.40 23.30
C PHE A 12 -6.59 -2.03 23.56
N LEU A 13 -7.16 -0.95 23.01
CA LEU A 13 -6.61 0.41 23.13
C LEU A 13 -6.67 0.98 24.55
N SER A 14 -7.50 0.40 25.46
CA SER A 14 -7.56 0.79 26.86
C SER A 14 -6.34 0.36 27.69
N LYS A 15 -5.48 -0.53 27.15
CA LYS A 15 -4.27 -0.98 27.82
C LYS A 15 -3.28 0.19 27.95
N LYS A 16 -2.58 0.21 29.10
CA LYS A 16 -1.61 1.28 29.42
C LYS A 16 -0.44 1.33 28.43
N GLU A 17 0.08 0.16 28.08
CA GLU A 17 1.17 -0.03 27.16
C GLU A 17 0.79 -1.13 26.17
N PHE A 18 1.07 -0.91 24.91
CA PHE A 18 0.84 -1.87 23.83
C PHE A 18 1.60 -1.44 22.56
N ARG A 19 1.66 -2.35 21.61
CA ARG A 19 2.10 -2.06 20.24
C ARG A 19 1.12 -2.63 19.23
N ILE A 20 1.11 -2.03 18.03
CA ILE A 20 0.34 -2.50 16.90
C ILE A 20 1.32 -2.85 15.79
N ILE A 21 1.22 -4.08 15.27
CA ILE A 21 2.00 -4.53 14.12
C ILE A 21 1.03 -4.75 12.96
N LEU A 22 1.24 -4.02 11.86
CA LEU A 22 0.55 -4.21 10.59
C LEU A 22 1.40 -5.14 9.74
N THR A 23 0.84 -6.27 9.29
CA THR A 23 1.66 -7.30 8.63
C THR A 23 0.97 -7.94 7.43
N GLY A 24 1.75 -8.41 6.49
CA GLY A 24 1.35 -9.10 5.28
C GLY A 24 2.59 -9.46 4.45
N ALA A 25 2.41 -10.03 3.26
CA ALA A 25 3.50 -10.31 2.32
C ALA A 25 3.25 -9.58 1.00
N GLY A 26 4.30 -9.02 0.38
CA GLY A 26 4.21 -8.27 -0.86
C GLY A 26 3.23 -7.09 -0.74
N THR A 27 2.30 -6.97 -1.68
CA THR A 27 1.23 -5.95 -1.67
C THR A 27 0.50 -5.85 -0.32
N SER A 28 0.27 -6.97 0.36
CA SER A 28 -0.37 -6.97 1.68
C SER A 28 0.50 -6.31 2.75
N ALA A 29 1.83 -6.43 2.68
CA ALA A 29 2.74 -5.70 3.57
C ALA A 29 2.69 -4.19 3.29
N PHE A 30 2.60 -3.81 2.02
CA PHE A 30 2.58 -2.40 1.62
C PHE A 30 1.27 -1.71 2.01
N ALA A 31 0.14 -2.45 2.12
CA ALA A 31 -1.07 -1.93 2.76
C ALA A 31 -0.81 -1.47 4.20
N GLY A 32 -0.01 -2.24 4.96
CA GLY A 32 0.46 -1.84 6.28
C GLY A 32 1.31 -0.58 6.26
N GLU A 33 2.27 -0.47 5.32
CA GLU A 33 3.14 0.70 5.19
C GLU A 33 2.36 2.00 4.85
N VAL A 34 1.27 1.90 4.09
CA VAL A 34 0.37 3.03 3.83
C VAL A 34 -0.36 3.45 5.10
N CYS A 35 -0.81 2.50 5.90
CA CYS A 35 -1.59 2.78 7.12
C CYS A 35 -0.73 3.26 8.30
N GLU A 36 0.53 2.82 8.40
CA GLU A 36 1.41 3.06 9.55
C GLU A 36 1.53 4.54 9.96
N PRO A 37 1.91 5.48 9.06
CA PRO A 37 2.09 6.89 9.46
C PRO A 37 0.78 7.52 9.93
N TYR A 38 -0.31 7.20 9.25
CA TYR A 38 -1.64 7.69 9.60
C TYR A 38 -2.10 7.17 10.97
N LEU A 39 -2.03 5.87 11.20
CA LEU A 39 -2.46 5.27 12.45
C LEU A 39 -1.57 5.68 13.63
N THR A 40 -0.28 5.88 13.40
CA THR A 40 0.63 6.43 14.40
C THR A 40 0.18 7.83 14.83
N SER A 41 -0.17 8.69 13.87
CA SER A 41 -0.68 10.04 14.15
C SER A 41 -2.06 10.00 14.82
N LEU A 42 -3.00 9.22 14.27
CA LEU A 42 -4.38 9.10 14.77
C LEU A 42 -4.43 8.63 16.23
N LEU A 43 -3.66 7.59 16.55
CA LEU A 43 -3.68 6.96 17.86
C LEU A 43 -2.70 7.60 18.85
N ASN A 44 -1.77 8.43 18.37
CA ASN A 44 -0.62 8.91 19.14
C ASN A 44 0.09 7.75 19.87
N LYS A 45 0.29 6.65 19.15
CA LYS A 45 0.90 5.40 19.62
C LYS A 45 1.83 4.85 18.55
N ARG A 46 2.78 4.00 18.98
CA ARG A 46 3.66 3.32 18.05
C ARG A 46 2.90 2.25 17.26
N VAL A 47 2.79 2.46 15.96
CA VAL A 47 2.30 1.49 14.99
C VAL A 47 3.46 1.13 14.07
N GLU A 48 3.63 -0.13 13.73
CA GLU A 48 4.77 -0.61 12.95
C GLU A 48 4.27 -1.49 11.79
N ALA A 49 4.69 -1.18 10.58
CA ALA A 49 4.48 -2.05 9.43
C ALA A 49 5.68 -2.99 9.29
N ILE A 50 5.47 -4.29 9.53
CA ILE A 50 6.52 -5.31 9.46
C ILE A 50 6.01 -6.45 8.59
N ALA A 51 6.71 -6.72 7.49
CA ALA A 51 6.31 -7.79 6.58
C ALA A 51 6.33 -9.18 7.28
N THR A 52 5.41 -10.07 6.91
CA THR A 52 5.41 -11.45 7.42
C THR A 52 6.71 -12.17 7.11
N THR A 53 7.34 -11.84 6.00
CA THR A 53 8.65 -12.38 5.61
C THR A 53 9.74 -12.05 6.60
N ASP A 54 9.73 -10.85 7.17
CA ASP A 54 10.70 -10.42 8.19
C ASP A 54 10.36 -11.04 9.55
N LEU A 55 9.07 -11.07 9.92
CA LEU A 55 8.60 -11.72 11.15
C LEU A 55 8.97 -13.21 11.19
N VAL A 56 8.87 -13.90 10.05
CA VAL A 56 9.21 -15.33 9.95
C VAL A 56 10.72 -15.54 9.95
N ALA A 57 11.47 -14.69 9.22
CA ALA A 57 12.92 -14.86 9.12
C ALA A 57 13.65 -14.54 10.42
N SER A 58 13.15 -13.59 11.23
CA SER A 58 13.80 -13.14 12.47
C SER A 58 12.80 -12.78 13.57
N PRO A 59 11.98 -13.73 14.06
CA PRO A 59 10.85 -13.41 14.93
C PRO A 59 11.26 -12.79 16.26
N LYS A 60 12.38 -13.25 16.86
CA LYS A 60 12.90 -12.72 18.15
C LYS A 60 13.40 -11.27 18.05
N SER A 61 13.61 -10.74 16.83
CA SER A 61 13.98 -9.33 16.62
C SER A 61 12.77 -8.40 16.62
N TYR A 62 11.58 -8.92 16.42
CA TYR A 62 10.38 -8.14 16.25
C TYR A 62 9.33 -8.35 17.35
N PHE A 63 9.14 -9.58 17.83
CA PHE A 63 8.20 -9.85 18.90
C PHE A 63 8.81 -9.61 20.27
N ILE A 64 8.08 -8.87 21.12
CA ILE A 64 8.49 -8.55 22.49
C ILE A 64 7.50 -9.25 23.42
N LYS A 65 8.01 -10.16 24.24
CA LYS A 65 7.22 -11.08 25.04
C LYS A 65 6.20 -10.38 25.94
N ASP A 66 6.64 -9.42 26.72
CA ASP A 66 5.86 -8.82 27.81
C ASP A 66 5.02 -7.60 27.37
N ILE A 67 5.05 -7.22 26.08
CA ILE A 67 4.29 -6.08 25.57
C ILE A 67 3.03 -6.58 24.85
N PRO A 68 1.81 -6.24 25.35
CA PRO A 68 0.56 -6.54 24.64
C PRO A 68 0.62 -6.09 23.19
N THR A 69 0.38 -7.01 22.27
CA THR A 69 0.53 -6.76 20.83
C THR A 69 -0.77 -7.03 20.09
N LEU A 70 -1.21 -6.06 19.28
CA LEU A 70 -2.24 -6.26 18.27
C LEU A 70 -1.57 -6.55 16.92
N LEU A 71 -1.72 -7.75 16.43
CA LEU A 71 -1.24 -8.15 15.10
C LEU A 71 -2.38 -8.00 14.08
N VAL A 72 -2.25 -7.05 13.17
CA VAL A 72 -3.21 -6.81 12.09
C VAL A 72 -2.68 -7.46 10.81
N SER A 73 -3.28 -8.56 10.41
CA SER A 73 -2.87 -9.36 9.27
C SER A 73 -3.68 -9.02 8.02
N PHE A 74 -3.01 -8.56 6.98
CA PHE A 74 -3.58 -8.33 5.65
C PHE A 74 -3.34 -9.55 4.76
N ALA A 75 -4.39 -10.07 4.13
CA ALA A 75 -4.24 -11.23 3.27
C ALA A 75 -5.34 -11.33 2.21
N ARG A 76 -4.99 -11.49 0.93
CA ARG A 76 -5.97 -11.79 -0.10
C ARG A 76 -6.49 -13.24 0.06
N SER A 77 -5.59 -14.21 0.04
CA SER A 77 -5.95 -15.63 0.16
C SER A 77 -6.05 -16.15 1.59
N GLY A 78 -5.32 -15.55 2.52
CA GLY A 78 -5.20 -16.03 3.91
C GLY A 78 -4.51 -17.39 4.05
N ASN A 79 -3.78 -17.84 3.01
CA ASN A 79 -3.14 -19.17 2.94
C ASN A 79 -1.63 -19.11 2.73
N SER A 80 -1.04 -17.92 2.53
CA SER A 80 0.42 -17.81 2.37
C SER A 80 1.13 -18.40 3.57
N PRO A 81 2.11 -19.31 3.35
CA PRO A 81 2.79 -20.00 4.43
C PRO A 81 3.38 -19.04 5.47
N GLU A 82 4.01 -17.96 5.02
CA GLU A 82 4.62 -16.95 5.88
C GLU A 82 3.58 -16.23 6.74
N SER A 83 2.40 -15.91 6.18
CA SER A 83 1.35 -15.20 6.92
C SER A 83 0.80 -16.06 8.06
N VAL A 84 0.58 -17.35 7.80
CA VAL A 84 0.12 -18.30 8.82
C VAL A 84 1.22 -18.54 9.87
N HIS A 85 2.46 -18.68 9.43
CA HIS A 85 3.58 -18.94 10.34
C HIS A 85 3.92 -17.73 11.21
N ALA A 86 3.81 -16.50 10.69
CA ALA A 86 3.99 -15.29 11.47
C ALA A 86 3.00 -15.21 12.66
N VAL A 87 1.73 -15.60 12.45
CA VAL A 87 0.73 -15.71 13.53
C VAL A 87 1.14 -16.78 14.56
N ASN A 88 1.58 -17.95 14.10
CA ASN A 88 2.03 -19.02 14.99
C ASN A 88 3.24 -18.58 15.84
N LEU A 89 4.19 -17.87 15.25
CA LEU A 89 5.35 -17.33 15.97
C LEU A 89 4.95 -16.23 16.96
N ALA A 90 4.02 -15.35 16.58
CA ALA A 90 3.47 -14.34 17.50
C ALA A 90 2.81 -14.99 18.72
N THR A 91 2.02 -16.06 18.50
CA THR A 91 1.37 -16.82 19.58
C THR A 91 2.38 -17.47 20.53
N GLN A 92 3.56 -17.88 20.05
CA GLN A 92 4.61 -18.47 20.86
C GLN A 92 5.42 -17.44 21.65
N LEU A 93 5.60 -16.23 21.09
CA LEU A 93 6.56 -15.25 21.58
C LEU A 93 5.93 -14.10 22.36
N VAL A 94 4.62 -13.86 22.24
CA VAL A 94 3.91 -12.75 22.89
C VAL A 94 2.90 -13.28 23.89
N ASP A 95 3.00 -12.88 25.15
CA ASP A 95 2.13 -13.37 26.24
C ASP A 95 0.68 -12.86 26.11
N ASP A 96 0.48 -11.64 25.60
CA ASP A 96 -0.84 -11.02 25.44
C ASP A 96 -1.04 -10.56 23.99
N LEU A 97 -1.34 -11.55 23.14
CA LEU A 97 -1.56 -11.35 21.70
C LEU A 97 -3.04 -11.13 21.38
N TYR A 98 -3.33 -10.07 20.63
CA TYR A 98 -4.62 -9.82 19.97
C TYR A 98 -4.42 -9.84 18.46
N GLN A 99 -5.45 -10.22 17.72
CA GLN A 99 -5.36 -10.34 16.27
C GLN A 99 -6.53 -9.66 15.57
N VAL A 100 -6.25 -8.95 14.48
CA VAL A 100 -7.23 -8.55 13.47
C VAL A 100 -6.82 -9.16 12.15
N VAL A 101 -7.69 -9.93 11.53
CA VAL A 101 -7.47 -10.53 10.22
C VAL A 101 -8.36 -9.84 9.19
N ILE A 102 -7.76 -9.15 8.23
CA ILE A 102 -8.44 -8.48 7.11
C ILE A 102 -8.18 -9.32 5.86
N THR A 103 -9.19 -10.01 5.34
CA THR A 103 -8.99 -10.96 4.23
C THR A 103 -10.18 -11.01 3.27
N CYS A 104 -9.91 -11.39 1.99
CA CYS A 104 -10.96 -11.68 1.00
C CYS A 104 -11.50 -13.12 1.13
N ASN A 105 -10.85 -13.99 1.89
CA ASN A 105 -11.14 -15.41 1.88
C ASN A 105 -11.55 -15.95 3.27
N GLU A 106 -12.85 -16.17 3.45
CA GLU A 106 -13.41 -16.77 4.67
C GLU A 106 -12.91 -18.19 4.94
N ASN A 107 -12.53 -18.91 3.89
CA ASN A 107 -12.03 -20.29 3.95
C ASN A 107 -10.51 -20.37 4.11
N GLY A 108 -9.81 -19.24 4.14
CA GLY A 108 -8.38 -19.15 4.37
C GLY A 108 -7.99 -19.60 5.79
N LYS A 109 -6.78 -20.10 5.94
CA LYS A 109 -6.26 -20.55 7.24
C LYS A 109 -6.25 -19.43 8.28
N LEU A 110 -5.88 -18.20 7.89
CA LEU A 110 -5.93 -17.06 8.80
C LEU A 110 -7.34 -16.79 9.32
N ALA A 111 -8.36 -16.83 8.45
CA ALA A 111 -9.75 -16.63 8.86
C ALA A 111 -10.23 -17.75 9.79
N LYS A 112 -9.91 -19.01 9.46
CA LYS A 112 -10.30 -20.16 10.29
C LYS A 112 -9.66 -20.14 11.68
N ASN A 113 -8.46 -19.60 11.80
CA ASN A 113 -7.76 -19.51 13.08
C ASN A 113 -8.37 -18.50 14.05
N THR A 114 -9.22 -17.57 13.57
CA THR A 114 -9.92 -16.59 14.43
C THR A 114 -11.21 -17.13 15.04
N VAL A 115 -11.70 -18.27 14.56
CA VAL A 115 -12.98 -18.83 15.02
C VAL A 115 -12.87 -19.26 16.47
N ASN A 116 -13.81 -18.78 17.32
CA ASN A 116 -13.88 -19.05 18.76
C ASN A 116 -12.69 -18.51 19.58
N ASP A 117 -11.98 -17.51 19.06
CA ASP A 117 -10.92 -16.81 19.81
C ASP A 117 -11.40 -15.40 20.16
N GLU A 118 -11.64 -15.14 21.46
CA GLU A 118 -12.11 -13.84 21.95
C GLU A 118 -11.08 -12.70 21.75
N LYS A 119 -9.81 -13.06 21.53
CA LYS A 119 -8.73 -12.10 21.23
C LYS A 119 -8.49 -11.91 19.73
N SER A 120 -9.37 -12.45 18.89
CA SER A 120 -9.28 -12.35 17.44
C SER A 120 -10.54 -11.74 16.84
N LEU A 121 -10.33 -10.83 15.87
CA LEU A 121 -11.38 -10.19 15.07
C LEU A 121 -11.17 -10.51 13.59
N LEU A 122 -12.18 -11.11 12.95
CA LEU A 122 -12.17 -11.36 11.51
C LEU A 122 -12.95 -10.27 10.77
N LEU A 123 -12.33 -9.66 9.79
CA LEU A 123 -12.94 -8.72 8.87
C LEU A 123 -12.87 -9.27 7.46
N LEU A 124 -14.00 -9.76 6.96
CA LEU A 124 -14.14 -10.22 5.59
C LEU A 124 -14.42 -9.05 4.68
N MET A 125 -13.56 -8.90 3.66
CA MET A 125 -13.76 -7.91 2.62
C MET A 125 -14.85 -8.37 1.63
N PRO A 126 -15.56 -7.43 0.95
CA PRO A 126 -16.55 -7.79 -0.05
C PRO A 126 -15.97 -8.75 -1.10
N PRO A 127 -16.71 -9.79 -1.53
CA PRO A 127 -16.20 -10.79 -2.49
C PRO A 127 -15.69 -10.18 -3.80
N GLN A 128 -16.28 -9.05 -4.22
CA GLN A 128 -15.91 -8.32 -5.44
C GLN A 128 -14.49 -7.75 -5.39
N THR A 129 -13.93 -7.57 -4.19
CA THR A 129 -12.57 -7.04 -3.99
C THR A 129 -11.48 -8.12 -4.06
N ASN A 130 -11.86 -9.38 -4.22
CA ASN A 130 -10.92 -10.47 -4.41
C ASN A 130 -10.45 -10.52 -5.87
N ASP A 131 -9.36 -9.84 -6.17
CA ASP A 131 -8.79 -9.78 -7.52
C ASP A 131 -8.64 -11.18 -8.14
N LEU A 132 -9.21 -11.36 -9.34
CA LEU A 132 -9.16 -12.63 -10.05
C LEU A 132 -7.82 -12.81 -10.78
N GLY A 133 -7.24 -11.71 -11.26
CA GLY A 133 -5.95 -11.68 -11.94
C GLY A 133 -4.76 -11.89 -10.99
N PHE A 134 -3.57 -11.82 -11.55
CA PHE A 134 -2.31 -11.98 -10.83
C PHE A 134 -2.12 -10.87 -9.79
N ALA A 135 -2.15 -9.63 -10.23
CA ALA A 135 -1.88 -8.46 -9.40
C ALA A 135 -3.02 -8.18 -8.39
N MET A 136 -2.66 -7.71 -7.23
CA MET A 136 -3.59 -7.17 -6.25
C MET A 136 -3.85 -5.69 -6.58
N THR A 137 -5.12 -5.32 -6.75
CA THR A 137 -5.58 -3.95 -7.00
C THR A 137 -6.73 -3.59 -6.06
N SER A 138 -7.93 -4.10 -6.31
CA SER A 138 -9.10 -3.87 -5.44
C SER A 138 -8.89 -4.40 -4.02
N SER A 139 -8.24 -5.55 -3.87
CA SER A 139 -7.94 -6.11 -2.54
C SER A 139 -6.98 -5.21 -1.76
N PHE A 140 -5.98 -4.60 -2.42
CA PHE A 140 -5.06 -3.68 -1.77
C PHE A 140 -5.78 -2.43 -1.22
N THR A 141 -6.51 -1.73 -2.07
CA THR A 141 -7.22 -0.50 -1.66
C THR A 141 -8.25 -0.79 -0.57
N THR A 142 -8.93 -1.93 -0.66
CA THR A 142 -9.92 -2.35 0.34
C THR A 142 -9.26 -2.75 1.66
N MET A 143 -8.09 -3.39 1.66
CA MET A 143 -7.31 -3.66 2.88
C MET A 143 -6.97 -2.38 3.62
N VAL A 144 -6.46 -1.37 2.91
CA VAL A 144 -6.13 -0.06 3.48
C VAL A 144 -7.39 0.59 4.07
N LEU A 145 -8.48 0.66 3.30
CA LEU A 145 -9.75 1.25 3.75
C LEU A 145 -10.32 0.53 4.98
N ASN A 146 -10.27 -0.80 5.03
CA ASN A 146 -10.76 -1.56 6.20
C ASN A 146 -9.92 -1.30 7.45
N ALA A 147 -8.60 -1.29 7.33
CA ALA A 147 -7.73 -0.96 8.46
C ALA A 147 -8.03 0.45 8.98
N MET A 148 -8.20 1.43 8.09
CA MET A 148 -8.55 2.79 8.48
C MET A 148 -9.94 2.85 9.15
N ALA A 149 -10.94 2.16 8.60
CA ALA A 149 -12.30 2.11 9.14
C ALA A 149 -12.34 1.54 10.56
N VAL A 150 -11.57 0.49 10.83
CA VAL A 150 -11.48 -0.15 12.15
C VAL A 150 -11.02 0.82 13.22
N PHE A 151 -9.95 1.56 12.94
CA PHE A 151 -9.42 2.53 13.90
C PHE A 151 -10.19 3.88 13.91
N ASN A 152 -11.06 4.11 12.91
CA ASN A 152 -12.01 5.23 12.88
C ASN A 152 -13.45 4.80 13.26
N ILE A 153 -13.63 3.68 13.92
CA ILE A 153 -14.96 3.10 14.19
C ILE A 153 -15.90 4.04 14.94
N ASN A 154 -15.36 4.95 15.74
CA ASN A 154 -16.14 5.97 16.46
C ASN A 154 -16.69 7.05 15.51
N ASN A 155 -16.10 7.24 14.33
CA ASN A 155 -16.49 8.24 13.34
C ASN A 155 -16.80 7.60 11.98
N ILE A 156 -17.31 6.36 12.01
CA ILE A 156 -17.48 5.52 10.82
C ILE A 156 -18.43 6.10 9.78
N GLU A 157 -19.46 6.86 10.20
CA GLU A 157 -20.41 7.48 9.28
C GLU A 157 -19.74 8.57 8.42
N ASN A 158 -18.93 9.43 9.04
CA ASN A 158 -18.15 10.42 8.31
C ASN A 158 -17.09 9.77 7.42
N PHE A 159 -16.42 8.75 7.92
CA PHE A 159 -15.46 7.97 7.13
C PHE A 159 -16.13 7.32 5.91
N SER A 160 -17.31 6.72 6.06
CA SER A 160 -18.06 6.14 4.95
C SER A 160 -18.44 7.19 3.89
N SER A 161 -18.91 8.36 4.33
CA SER A 161 -19.19 9.49 3.42
C SER A 161 -17.94 9.95 2.65
N ASP A 162 -16.79 9.94 3.29
CA ASP A 162 -15.53 10.30 2.64
C ASP A 162 -15.07 9.23 1.64
N VAL A 163 -15.31 7.94 1.93
CA VAL A 163 -15.06 6.84 0.98
C VAL A 163 -15.96 6.95 -0.25
N ASP A 164 -17.22 7.38 -0.11
CA ASP A 164 -18.11 7.62 -1.25
C ASP A 164 -17.57 8.75 -2.14
N LYS A 165 -17.09 9.84 -1.55
CA LYS A 165 -16.43 10.93 -2.30
C LYS A 165 -15.18 10.44 -3.04
N LEU A 166 -14.33 9.66 -2.34
CA LEU A 166 -13.14 9.07 -2.93
C LEU A 166 -13.49 8.18 -4.12
N SER A 167 -14.52 7.33 -3.98
CA SER A 167 -14.96 6.43 -5.06
C SER A 167 -15.38 7.19 -6.31
N ASN A 168 -16.16 8.27 -6.16
CA ASN A 168 -16.55 9.11 -7.28
C ASN A 168 -15.34 9.77 -7.95
N SER A 169 -14.46 10.36 -7.17
CA SER A 169 -13.23 10.99 -7.67
C SER A 169 -12.30 10.01 -8.39
N VAL A 170 -12.21 8.77 -7.91
CA VAL A 170 -11.43 7.72 -8.59
C VAL A 170 -12.04 7.36 -9.94
N ASN A 171 -13.36 7.24 -10.05
CA ASN A 171 -14.02 7.00 -11.33
C ASN A 171 -13.75 8.14 -12.32
N ASP A 172 -13.92 9.39 -11.88
CA ASP A 172 -13.63 10.56 -12.69
C ASP A 172 -12.15 10.61 -13.11
N PHE A 173 -11.23 10.25 -12.21
CA PHE A 173 -9.81 10.19 -12.52
C PHE A 173 -9.51 9.16 -13.62
N ILE A 174 -10.08 7.96 -13.55
CA ILE A 174 -9.89 6.91 -14.55
C ILE A 174 -10.42 7.38 -15.91
N GLU A 175 -11.68 7.86 -15.97
CA GLU A 175 -12.32 8.29 -17.21
C GLU A 175 -11.56 9.45 -17.88
N ASN A 176 -11.13 10.44 -17.11
CA ASN A 176 -10.50 11.64 -17.64
C ASN A 176 -9.00 11.45 -17.97
N ASN A 177 -8.33 10.41 -17.46
CA ASN A 177 -6.90 10.25 -17.64
C ASN A 177 -6.48 9.00 -18.42
N ILE A 178 -7.38 8.13 -18.81
CA ILE A 178 -7.04 6.86 -19.48
C ILE A 178 -6.20 7.07 -20.75
N GLU A 179 -6.55 8.06 -21.60
CA GLU A 179 -5.79 8.36 -22.82
C GLU A 179 -4.37 8.89 -22.49
N LYS A 180 -4.27 9.74 -21.49
CA LYS A 180 -2.99 10.33 -21.07
C LYS A 180 -2.06 9.30 -20.43
N VAL A 181 -2.60 8.38 -19.60
CA VAL A 181 -1.82 7.28 -19.04
C VAL A 181 -1.41 6.30 -20.14
N THR A 182 -2.28 6.07 -21.14
CA THR A 182 -1.93 5.25 -22.32
C THR A 182 -0.79 5.87 -23.12
N SER A 183 -0.80 7.20 -23.31
CA SER A 183 0.32 7.90 -23.95
C SER A 183 1.63 7.66 -23.21
N LEU A 184 1.65 7.82 -21.88
CA LEU A 184 2.83 7.55 -21.06
C LEU A 184 3.24 6.06 -21.12
N ALA A 185 2.29 5.13 -21.11
CA ALA A 185 2.59 3.70 -21.20
C ALA A 185 3.23 3.31 -22.54
N ASN A 186 2.96 4.07 -23.62
CA ASN A 186 3.54 3.88 -24.94
C ASN A 186 4.93 4.51 -25.11
N GLU A 187 5.38 5.34 -24.15
CA GLU A 187 6.76 5.84 -24.14
C GLU A 187 7.74 4.66 -23.97
N ASP A 188 8.90 4.79 -24.59
CA ASP A 188 9.96 3.78 -24.49
C ASP A 188 10.84 4.11 -23.29
N PHE A 189 10.69 3.34 -22.23
CA PHE A 189 11.48 3.43 -21.01
C PHE A 189 11.75 2.05 -20.41
N GLU A 190 12.97 1.88 -19.89
CA GLU A 190 13.41 0.64 -19.24
C GLU A 190 13.31 0.69 -17.71
N ARG A 191 13.24 1.91 -17.16
CA ARG A 191 13.23 2.16 -15.72
C ARG A 191 12.13 3.13 -15.33
N ILE A 192 11.55 2.86 -14.16
CA ILE A 192 10.63 3.78 -13.53
C ILE A 192 10.92 3.86 -12.02
N VAL A 193 10.93 5.08 -11.50
CA VAL A 193 11.10 5.34 -10.07
C VAL A 193 9.88 6.04 -9.54
N TYR A 194 9.29 5.48 -8.49
CA TYR A 194 8.17 6.10 -7.79
C TYR A 194 8.67 6.76 -6.50
N LEU A 195 8.32 8.01 -6.30
CA LEU A 195 8.75 8.81 -5.16
C LEU A 195 7.53 9.30 -4.38
N GLY A 196 7.53 9.09 -3.07
CA GLY A 196 6.43 9.51 -2.21
C GLY A 196 6.86 9.62 -0.75
N SER A 197 6.25 10.55 -0.04
CA SER A 197 6.53 10.82 1.38
C SER A 197 5.42 10.27 2.26
N SER A 198 5.74 9.89 3.50
CA SER A 198 4.78 9.43 4.50
C SER A 198 3.91 8.27 3.97
N THR A 199 2.58 8.40 3.99
CA THR A 199 1.62 7.42 3.44
C THR A 199 1.85 7.13 1.96
N SER A 200 2.24 8.12 1.16
CA SER A 200 2.55 7.95 -0.27
C SER A 200 3.85 7.17 -0.51
N LYS A 201 4.71 6.94 0.50
CA LYS A 201 5.85 6.03 0.37
C LYS A 201 5.39 4.59 0.15
N GLY A 202 4.40 4.13 0.90
CA GLY A 202 3.80 2.80 0.70
C GLY A 202 3.14 2.67 -0.68
N ILE A 203 2.51 3.76 -1.16
CA ILE A 203 1.94 3.84 -2.52
C ILE A 203 3.04 3.75 -3.59
N ALA A 204 4.13 4.48 -3.41
CA ALA A 204 5.28 4.43 -4.33
C ALA A 204 5.85 3.00 -4.42
N ARG A 205 5.98 2.33 -3.28
CA ARG A 205 6.45 0.94 -3.21
C ARG A 205 5.49 -0.02 -3.91
N GLU A 206 4.19 0.12 -3.67
CA GLU A 206 3.17 -0.70 -4.31
C GLU A 206 3.12 -0.46 -5.82
N SER A 207 3.22 0.79 -6.28
CA SER A 207 3.27 1.13 -7.70
C SER A 207 4.49 0.50 -8.39
N ALA A 208 5.65 0.54 -7.76
CA ALA A 208 6.85 -0.10 -8.27
C ALA A 208 6.67 -1.63 -8.39
N LEU A 209 6.07 -2.28 -7.38
CA LEU A 209 5.76 -3.70 -7.44
C LEU A 209 4.80 -4.02 -8.60
N LYS A 210 3.76 -3.21 -8.81
CA LYS A 210 2.80 -3.43 -9.91
C LYS A 210 3.49 -3.38 -11.28
N VAL A 211 4.43 -2.48 -11.49
CA VAL A 211 5.21 -2.45 -12.74
C VAL A 211 6.06 -3.71 -12.88
N LEU A 212 6.81 -4.10 -11.84
CA LEU A 212 7.65 -5.31 -11.88
C LEU A 212 6.83 -6.56 -12.21
N GLU A 213 5.70 -6.74 -11.53
CA GLU A 213 4.81 -7.88 -11.71
C GLU A 213 4.21 -7.91 -13.13
N LEU A 214 3.55 -6.82 -13.53
CA LEU A 214 2.75 -6.80 -14.75
C LEU A 214 3.59 -6.73 -16.03
N THR A 215 4.83 -6.22 -15.93
CA THR A 215 5.77 -6.23 -17.05
C THR A 215 6.70 -7.45 -17.06
N ALA A 216 6.48 -8.39 -16.13
CA ALA A 216 7.37 -9.56 -15.94
C ALA A 216 8.86 -9.16 -15.84
N GLY A 217 9.13 -8.04 -15.16
CA GLY A 217 10.47 -7.50 -14.95
C GLY A 217 11.11 -6.84 -16.18
N LYS A 218 10.41 -6.70 -17.32
CA LYS A 218 10.96 -6.00 -18.49
C LYS A 218 11.19 -4.52 -18.24
N VAL A 219 10.40 -3.90 -17.38
CA VAL A 219 10.66 -2.56 -16.87
C VAL A 219 11.14 -2.70 -15.43
N ASN A 220 12.34 -2.20 -15.16
CA ASN A 220 12.87 -2.15 -13.80
C ASN A 220 12.17 -1.02 -13.02
N ALA A 221 11.61 -1.34 -11.88
CA ALA A 221 10.90 -0.37 -11.05
C ALA A 221 11.49 -0.30 -9.64
N SER A 222 11.64 0.91 -9.15
CA SER A 222 12.10 1.19 -7.79
C SER A 222 11.26 2.28 -7.12
N TYR A 223 11.47 2.47 -5.83
CA TYR A 223 10.78 3.51 -5.06
C TYR A 223 11.71 4.12 -4.02
N ASP A 224 11.41 5.34 -3.60
CA ASP A 224 12.07 6.00 -2.49
C ASP A 224 11.20 7.14 -1.95
N THR A 225 11.68 7.80 -0.89
CA THR A 225 11.17 9.11 -0.50
C THR A 225 11.90 10.22 -1.26
N PRO A 226 11.27 11.38 -1.52
CA PRO A 226 11.93 12.50 -2.17
C PRO A 226 13.25 12.93 -1.53
N LEU A 227 13.30 12.94 -0.19
CA LEU A 227 14.55 13.25 0.51
C LEU A 227 15.56 12.11 0.41
N GLY A 228 15.15 10.85 0.60
CA GLY A 228 16.02 9.68 0.51
C GLY A 228 16.65 9.53 -0.87
N PHE A 229 15.89 9.79 -1.91
CA PHE A 229 16.35 9.70 -3.31
C PHE A 229 17.59 10.55 -3.62
N ARG A 230 17.74 11.70 -2.97
CA ARG A 230 18.91 12.57 -3.10
C ARG A 230 20.21 11.95 -2.54
N HIS A 231 20.10 10.96 -1.67
CA HIS A 231 21.25 10.35 -1.00
C HIS A 231 21.86 9.15 -1.75
N GLY A 232 21.84 9.19 -3.08
CA GLY A 232 22.48 8.20 -3.95
C GLY A 232 21.55 7.56 -4.97
N PRO A 233 20.31 7.10 -4.60
CA PRO A 233 19.39 6.43 -5.53
C PRO A 233 19.09 7.25 -6.81
N LYS A 234 19.14 8.58 -6.74
CA LYS A 234 18.98 9.47 -7.92
C LYS A 234 19.94 9.16 -9.07
N SER A 235 21.03 8.47 -8.82
CA SER A 235 21.98 8.04 -9.87
C SER A 235 21.37 7.07 -10.89
N VAL A 236 20.20 6.51 -10.63
CA VAL A 236 19.47 5.64 -11.57
C VAL A 236 18.85 6.41 -12.74
N VAL A 237 18.73 7.74 -12.62
CA VAL A 237 18.07 8.58 -13.63
C VAL A 237 18.97 8.76 -14.84
N ASP A 238 18.47 8.33 -15.98
CA ASP A 238 19.06 8.51 -17.31
C ASP A 238 17.95 8.73 -18.36
N ASP A 239 18.31 8.79 -19.63
CA ASP A 239 17.42 9.10 -20.75
C ASP A 239 16.26 8.07 -20.92
N GLU A 240 16.37 6.87 -20.33
CA GLU A 240 15.38 5.79 -20.37
C GLU A 240 14.59 5.66 -19.04
N THR A 241 14.67 6.68 -18.20
CA THR A 241 14.03 6.68 -16.87
C THR A 241 12.77 7.54 -16.84
N VAL A 242 11.70 6.99 -16.29
CA VAL A 242 10.51 7.75 -15.86
C VAL A 242 10.56 7.93 -14.34
N SER A 243 10.48 9.17 -13.89
CA SER A 243 10.42 9.51 -12.46
C SER A 243 9.03 10.02 -12.12
N VAL A 244 8.30 9.28 -11.28
CA VAL A 244 6.96 9.63 -10.83
C VAL A 244 7.05 10.19 -9.41
N ILE A 245 6.53 11.40 -9.20
CA ILE A 245 6.54 12.06 -7.89
C ILE A 245 5.09 12.20 -7.42
N TYR A 246 4.75 11.50 -6.35
CA TYR A 246 3.49 11.64 -5.63
C TYR A 246 3.56 12.82 -4.68
N ILE A 247 2.77 13.86 -4.95
CA ILE A 247 2.76 15.08 -4.13
C ILE A 247 1.78 14.90 -2.97
N SER A 248 2.27 15.09 -1.76
CA SER A 248 1.49 15.05 -0.54
C SER A 248 0.52 16.24 -0.44
N ASN A 249 -0.62 16.05 0.23
CA ASN A 249 -1.53 17.13 0.63
C ASN A 249 -1.27 17.64 2.07
N ASP A 250 -0.28 17.10 2.77
CA ASP A 250 0.21 17.68 4.01
C ASP A 250 1.12 18.86 3.71
N GLU A 251 0.78 20.05 4.19
CA GLU A 251 1.48 21.30 3.86
C GLU A 251 2.99 21.27 4.15
N TYR A 252 3.39 20.61 5.23
CA TYR A 252 4.82 20.50 5.57
C TYR A 252 5.54 19.51 4.67
N THR A 253 5.00 18.31 4.52
CA THR A 253 5.56 17.23 3.70
C THR A 253 5.63 17.63 2.23
N ARG A 254 4.58 18.27 1.73
CA ARG A 254 4.45 18.74 0.36
C ARG A 254 5.62 19.62 -0.10
N GLN A 255 6.17 20.45 0.78
CA GLN A 255 7.29 21.32 0.44
C GLN A 255 8.50 20.50 -0.04
N TYR A 256 8.81 19.40 0.63
CA TYR A 256 9.93 18.52 0.24
C TYR A 256 9.67 17.77 -1.06
N ASP A 257 8.42 17.37 -1.31
CA ASP A 257 8.05 16.73 -2.57
C ASP A 257 8.19 17.71 -3.74
N LEU A 258 7.70 18.94 -3.59
CA LEU A 258 7.82 20.01 -4.60
C LEU A 258 9.26 20.45 -4.81
N ASP A 259 10.08 20.52 -3.77
CA ASP A 259 11.50 20.87 -3.90
C ASP A 259 12.25 19.85 -4.76
N LEU A 260 11.99 18.55 -4.57
CA LEU A 260 12.59 17.54 -5.45
C LEU A 260 12.04 17.62 -6.87
N ALA A 261 10.73 17.83 -7.04
CA ALA A 261 10.14 17.99 -8.36
C ALA A 261 10.79 19.14 -9.14
N LYS A 262 10.93 20.30 -8.50
CA LYS A 262 11.61 21.48 -9.09
C LYS A 262 13.07 21.19 -9.41
N GLU A 263 13.80 20.50 -8.53
CA GLU A 263 15.18 20.09 -8.77
C GLU A 263 15.31 19.16 -9.97
N MET A 264 14.44 18.14 -10.06
CA MET A 264 14.49 17.21 -11.20
C MET A 264 14.16 17.90 -12.51
N LEU A 265 13.14 18.75 -12.53
CA LEU A 265 12.76 19.54 -13.70
C LEU A 265 13.85 20.54 -14.14
N ALA A 266 14.62 21.09 -13.20
CA ALA A 266 15.72 21.99 -13.49
C ALA A 266 16.94 21.28 -14.11
N HIS A 267 17.15 19.99 -13.77
CA HIS A 267 18.27 19.19 -14.24
C HIS A 267 17.88 18.15 -15.30
N LYS A 268 16.62 18.16 -15.71
CA LYS A 268 16.08 17.22 -16.68
C LYS A 268 16.82 17.27 -18.00
N LYS A 269 17.07 16.10 -18.59
CA LYS A 269 17.61 15.91 -19.92
C LYS A 269 16.53 15.30 -20.83
N ASN A 270 16.69 14.03 -21.17
CA ASN A 270 15.70 13.26 -21.93
C ASN A 270 14.82 12.35 -21.06
N ASP A 271 15.15 12.26 -19.75
CA ASP A 271 14.32 11.57 -18.76
C ASP A 271 12.92 12.19 -18.67
N LYS A 272 11.94 11.38 -18.26
CA LYS A 272 10.57 11.83 -18.10
C LYS A 272 10.26 12.09 -16.63
N VAL A 273 9.69 13.25 -16.36
CA VAL A 273 9.21 13.63 -15.02
C VAL A 273 7.69 13.68 -15.01
N VAL A 274 7.09 12.86 -14.18
CA VAL A 274 5.64 12.71 -14.00
C VAL A 274 5.26 13.18 -12.61
N ILE A 275 4.28 14.05 -12.52
CA ILE A 275 3.75 14.57 -11.25
C ILE A 275 2.33 14.06 -11.05
N VAL A 276 2.03 13.53 -9.88
CA VAL A 276 0.70 13.05 -9.48
C VAL A 276 0.32 13.69 -8.16
N GLY A 277 -0.65 14.59 -8.17
CA GLY A 277 -1.06 15.32 -6.97
C GLY A 277 -2.16 16.32 -7.24
N ASP A 278 -2.58 17.04 -6.20
CA ASP A 278 -3.55 18.12 -6.28
C ASP A 278 -2.83 19.50 -6.32
N ASN A 279 -3.51 20.53 -6.76
CA ASN A 279 -3.05 21.94 -6.70
C ASN A 279 -1.57 22.11 -7.10
N ILE A 280 -1.17 21.56 -8.24
CA ILE A 280 0.22 21.64 -8.73
C ILE A 280 0.53 23.06 -9.21
N GLU A 281 1.66 23.58 -8.77
CA GLU A 281 2.14 24.94 -9.11
C GLU A 281 2.38 25.09 -10.61
N GLU A 282 2.08 26.29 -11.15
CA GLU A 282 2.15 26.57 -12.59
C GLU A 282 3.55 26.35 -13.19
N ASP A 283 4.60 26.65 -12.45
CA ASP A 283 5.97 26.44 -12.90
C ASP A 283 6.35 24.96 -13.07
N ILE A 284 5.72 24.06 -12.28
CA ILE A 284 5.84 22.61 -12.43
C ILE A 284 4.97 22.12 -13.59
N LEU A 285 3.70 22.60 -13.67
CA LEU A 285 2.77 22.25 -14.74
C LEU A 285 3.38 22.49 -16.13
N ASN A 286 4.10 23.60 -16.29
CA ASN A 286 4.69 24.01 -17.58
C ASN A 286 5.97 23.24 -17.97
N LYS A 287 6.60 22.51 -17.03
CA LYS A 287 7.90 21.85 -17.27
C LYS A 287 7.84 20.33 -17.20
N ALA A 288 6.87 19.77 -16.46
CA ALA A 288 6.71 18.32 -16.34
C ALA A 288 6.21 17.71 -17.66
N ASP A 289 6.67 16.49 -17.97
CA ASP A 289 6.22 15.78 -19.17
C ASP A 289 4.76 15.36 -19.04
N TYR A 290 4.38 14.92 -17.85
CA TYR A 290 3.01 14.54 -17.52
C TYR A 290 2.63 15.05 -16.12
N VAL A 291 1.43 15.59 -16.00
CA VAL A 291 0.82 15.93 -14.72
C VAL A 291 -0.54 15.29 -14.63
N PHE A 292 -0.77 14.50 -13.61
CA PHE A 292 -2.04 13.88 -13.29
C PHE A 292 -2.61 14.53 -12.04
N ASN A 293 -3.61 15.38 -12.26
CA ASN A 293 -4.30 16.04 -11.15
C ASN A 293 -5.25 15.04 -10.49
N VAL A 294 -5.05 14.80 -9.20
CA VAL A 294 -6.01 14.13 -8.33
C VAL A 294 -6.90 15.19 -7.72
N GLU A 295 -8.15 14.85 -7.43
CA GLU A 295 -9.09 15.81 -6.90
C GLU A 295 -8.76 16.17 -5.44
N ASN A 296 -8.73 17.47 -5.15
CA ASN A 296 -8.63 17.96 -3.78
C ASN A 296 -10.01 17.87 -3.12
N ILE A 297 -10.27 16.76 -2.47
CA ILE A 297 -11.55 16.49 -1.82
C ILE A 297 -11.51 17.03 -0.39
N ASN A 298 -12.54 17.82 -0.03
CA ASN A 298 -12.75 18.20 1.35
C ASN A 298 -13.38 17.04 2.13
N TYR A 299 -12.54 16.29 2.83
CA TYR A 299 -12.96 15.17 3.67
C TYR A 299 -13.45 15.64 5.04
N ASN A 300 -14.46 14.94 5.60
CA ASN A 300 -15.02 15.22 6.92
C ASN A 300 -14.09 14.75 8.06
N VAL A 301 -13.27 13.77 7.81
CA VAL A 301 -12.26 13.27 8.74
C VAL A 301 -10.92 13.85 8.33
N GLU A 302 -10.01 14.13 9.25
CA GLU A 302 -8.63 14.51 8.92
C GLU A 302 -7.92 13.37 8.18
N ASN A 303 -8.32 13.15 6.93
CA ASN A 303 -7.92 11.98 6.13
C ASN A 303 -6.88 12.34 5.08
N LYS A 304 -5.68 12.70 5.55
CA LYS A 304 -4.50 12.82 4.68
C LYS A 304 -4.12 11.51 3.96
N VAL A 305 -4.81 10.43 4.29
CA VAL A 305 -4.58 9.06 3.74
C VAL A 305 -5.43 8.75 2.52
N LEU A 306 -6.56 9.43 2.30
CA LEU A 306 -7.42 9.13 1.16
C LEU A 306 -6.82 9.62 -0.16
N LEU A 307 -6.03 10.68 -0.16
CA LEU A 307 -5.28 11.12 -1.35
C LEU A 307 -4.32 10.04 -1.88
N PRO A 308 -3.49 9.38 -1.06
CA PRO A 308 -2.67 8.25 -1.52
C PRO A 308 -3.45 7.16 -2.23
N LEU A 309 -4.71 6.90 -1.83
CA LEU A 309 -5.57 5.94 -2.53
C LEU A 309 -6.05 6.41 -3.91
N GLN A 310 -6.08 7.70 -4.20
CA GLN A 310 -6.23 8.20 -5.57
C GLN A 310 -4.92 8.04 -6.36
N GLN A 311 -3.78 8.30 -5.72
CA GLN A 311 -2.46 8.20 -6.37
C GLN A 311 -2.14 6.77 -6.83
N ILE A 312 -2.51 5.73 -6.06
CA ILE A 312 -2.28 4.34 -6.47
C ILE A 312 -3.02 3.96 -7.75
N ILE A 313 -4.17 4.56 -8.03
CA ILE A 313 -4.93 4.28 -9.25
C ILE A 313 -4.09 4.63 -10.48
N PHE A 314 -3.36 5.74 -10.46
CA PHE A 314 -2.39 6.06 -11.51
C PHE A 314 -1.35 4.94 -11.69
N GLY A 315 -0.72 4.46 -10.59
CA GLY A 315 0.27 3.39 -10.64
C GLY A 315 -0.29 2.08 -11.18
N GLN A 316 -1.51 1.71 -10.80
CA GLN A 316 -2.21 0.52 -11.30
C GLN A 316 -2.54 0.65 -12.79
N MET A 317 -3.09 1.79 -13.23
CA MET A 317 -3.41 2.06 -14.63
C MET A 317 -2.14 2.00 -15.50
N LEU A 318 -1.07 2.68 -15.10
CA LEU A 318 0.18 2.71 -15.86
C LEU A 318 0.77 1.30 -16.00
N SER A 319 0.81 0.54 -14.91
CA SER A 319 1.35 -0.82 -14.92
C SER A 319 0.56 -1.76 -15.83
N PHE A 320 -0.77 -1.68 -15.76
CA PHE A 320 -1.69 -2.42 -16.63
C PHE A 320 -1.47 -2.08 -18.11
N LEU A 321 -1.49 -0.80 -18.46
CA LEU A 321 -1.36 -0.34 -19.84
C LEU A 321 0.05 -0.63 -20.40
N LYS A 322 1.10 -0.50 -19.57
CA LYS A 322 2.47 -0.87 -19.99
C LYS A 322 2.59 -2.38 -20.23
N SER A 323 1.96 -3.21 -19.43
CA SER A 323 1.88 -4.66 -19.67
C SER A 323 1.28 -4.97 -21.04
N VAL A 324 0.13 -4.37 -21.34
CA VAL A 324 -0.55 -4.53 -22.64
C VAL A 324 0.32 -4.04 -23.80
N ASN A 325 0.95 -2.87 -23.65
CA ASN A 325 1.87 -2.31 -24.65
C ASN A 325 3.04 -3.26 -24.95
N LEU A 326 3.58 -3.93 -23.93
CA LEU A 326 4.66 -4.93 -24.07
C LEU A 326 4.18 -6.29 -24.58
N GLY A 327 2.89 -6.47 -24.86
CA GLY A 327 2.31 -7.74 -25.30
C GLY A 327 2.23 -8.80 -24.20
N ILE A 328 2.23 -8.39 -22.93
CA ILE A 328 2.10 -9.27 -21.77
C ILE A 328 0.65 -9.31 -21.33
N THR A 329 0.15 -10.48 -20.97
CA THR A 329 -1.21 -10.66 -20.45
C THR A 329 -1.24 -10.27 -18.96
N PRO A 330 -1.93 -9.19 -18.55
CA PRO A 330 -1.91 -8.71 -17.16
C PRO A 330 -2.41 -9.74 -16.13
N ASP A 331 -3.39 -10.58 -16.50
CA ASP A 331 -3.95 -11.59 -15.59
C ASP A 331 -2.98 -12.75 -15.31
N ASN A 332 -2.01 -12.98 -16.21
CA ASN A 332 -0.97 -14.01 -16.07
C ASN A 332 0.34 -13.54 -16.72
N PRO A 333 1.06 -12.61 -16.10
CA PRO A 333 2.29 -12.03 -16.66
C PRO A 333 3.46 -13.00 -16.70
N CYS A 334 3.42 -14.06 -15.89
CA CYS A 334 4.46 -15.10 -15.81
C CYS A 334 3.89 -16.50 -16.08
N PRO A 335 3.54 -16.82 -17.34
CA PRO A 335 2.91 -18.10 -17.69
C PRO A 335 3.82 -19.31 -17.47
N THR A 336 5.13 -19.12 -17.34
CA THR A 336 6.14 -20.14 -17.05
C THR A 336 6.13 -20.59 -15.58
N GLY A 337 5.53 -19.81 -14.68
CA GLY A 337 5.26 -20.22 -13.30
C GLY A 337 6.39 -19.96 -12.30
N GLU A 338 7.45 -19.21 -12.66
CA GLU A 338 8.50 -18.82 -11.71
C GLU A 338 7.96 -17.88 -10.64
N VAL A 339 6.98 -17.05 -11.00
CA VAL A 339 6.25 -16.20 -10.06
C VAL A 339 4.77 -16.56 -10.13
N ASN A 340 4.16 -16.80 -8.98
CA ASN A 340 2.78 -17.29 -8.90
C ASN A 340 1.91 -16.32 -8.07
N ARG A 341 0.61 -16.28 -8.39
CA ARG A 341 -0.40 -15.49 -7.65
C ARG A 341 -0.41 -15.77 -6.15
N VAL A 342 -0.12 -16.99 -5.75
CA VAL A 342 0.10 -17.41 -4.35
C VAL A 342 1.46 -18.09 -4.31
N VAL A 343 2.34 -17.57 -3.44
CA VAL A 343 3.69 -18.10 -3.28
C VAL A 343 3.66 -19.59 -2.91
N GLN A 344 4.50 -20.38 -3.55
CA GLN A 344 4.63 -21.83 -3.36
C GLN A 344 6.07 -22.20 -3.00
N GLY A 345 6.24 -23.36 -2.39
CA GLY A 345 7.58 -23.92 -2.12
C GLY A 345 8.34 -23.31 -0.95
N VAL A 346 7.70 -22.46 -0.14
CA VAL A 346 8.33 -21.92 1.07
C VAL A 346 8.51 -23.02 2.10
N ILE A 347 9.73 -23.20 2.55
CA ILE A 347 10.07 -24.12 3.64
C ILE A 347 10.05 -23.31 4.94
N LEU A 348 9.20 -23.72 5.86
CA LEU A 348 9.12 -23.12 7.19
C LEU A 348 9.94 -23.95 8.18
N HIS A 349 10.64 -23.28 9.06
CA HIS A 349 11.46 -23.90 10.10
C HIS A 349 10.84 -23.68 11.48
N GLU A 350 10.97 -24.66 12.35
CA GLU A 350 10.53 -24.53 13.75
C GLU A 350 11.48 -23.57 14.51
N LEU A 351 10.87 -22.77 15.37
CA LEU A 351 11.64 -21.87 16.24
C LEU A 351 12.22 -22.68 17.40
N VAL A 352 13.55 -22.75 17.48
CA VAL A 352 14.29 -23.41 18.55
C VAL A 352 14.63 -22.42 19.68
#